data_0a95050f251717ef0c8fd37388a06e94
#
_entry.id   0a95050f251717ef0c8fd37388a06e94
#
_cell.length_a   1.000
_cell.length_b   1.000
_cell.length_c   1.000
_cell.angle_alpha   90.00
_cell.angle_beta   90.00
_cell.angle_gamma   90.00
#
_symmetry.space_group_name_H-M   'P 1'
#
loop_
_entity.id
_entity.type
_entity.pdbx_description
1 polymer ?
#
loop_
_entity_poly.entity_id
_entity_poly.type
_entity_poly.pdbx_seq_one_letter_code
_entity_poly.pdbx_strand_id
1 'polypeptide(L)'
;LVKDAKILVYHAEDNQLIQVRSEKKNYYKRNVQTEFELKLPMNINLNLEIAGGDIDVTDIRGESVFRTSGGDFDLENMMGRIEAHTSGGDIDVSRIEGLIRVHTSGGNIEIVNSDGKFNASTSGGDIEFLHLTGNIDAQTSGGSITLKNIESESVECRSSGGDIRAEDISANLTGRTSDGQIDLESIKGHVNVATSGGDINAQQITGSLTCHTSGGNIEGNGIIGPVDASTTAGDIEIELSYDTSIKEYSFNLETQTGDIFIRVPTGLPVNVDAVIFGTGTVQDLNSDIPLSISSTKNRVIGVG
;
A
#
# COMPACT_ATOMS: atom_id res chain seq x y z
N LEU A 1 44.70 -12.29 0.99
CA LEU A 1 44.83 -11.91 -0.43
C LEU A 1 44.23 -13.02 -1.27
N VAL A 2 43.04 -12.79 -1.78
CA VAL A 2 42.30 -13.70 -2.65
C VAL A 2 42.89 -13.57 -4.05
N LYS A 3 43.57 -14.59 -4.53
CA LYS A 3 44.23 -14.61 -5.85
C LYS A 3 43.28 -14.97 -7.02
N ASP A 4 42.02 -15.23 -6.77
CA ASP A 4 41.13 -15.90 -7.75
C ASP A 4 39.82 -15.16 -8.04
N ALA A 5 39.67 -13.90 -7.65
CA ALA A 5 38.56 -13.04 -8.12
C ALA A 5 39.08 -12.16 -9.27
N LYS A 6 38.54 -12.33 -10.45
CA LYS A 6 38.82 -11.45 -11.58
C LYS A 6 37.77 -10.34 -11.58
N ILE A 7 38.19 -9.14 -11.26
CA ILE A 7 37.37 -7.94 -11.42
C ILE A 7 37.56 -7.45 -12.85
N LEU A 8 36.51 -7.41 -13.62
CA LEU A 8 36.48 -6.78 -14.94
C LEU A 8 35.75 -5.44 -14.80
N VAL A 9 36.49 -4.36 -14.87
CA VAL A 9 35.94 -3.01 -14.93
C VAL A 9 35.98 -2.58 -16.40
N TYR A 10 34.83 -2.41 -17.01
CA TYR A 10 34.70 -1.85 -18.34
C TYR A 10 34.30 -0.38 -18.21
N HIS A 11 35.19 0.52 -18.63
CA HIS A 11 34.87 1.93 -18.77
C HIS A 11 34.55 2.18 -20.25
N ALA A 12 33.30 2.52 -20.54
CA ALA A 12 32.93 3.00 -21.87
C ALA A 12 33.02 4.54 -21.87
N GLU A 13 34.00 5.06 -22.60
CA GLU A 13 34.25 6.52 -22.63
C GLU A 13 33.05 7.35 -23.12
N ASP A 14 32.14 6.76 -23.91
CA ASP A 14 31.00 7.47 -24.51
C ASP A 14 29.68 7.35 -23.77
N ASN A 15 29.50 6.39 -22.84
CA ASN A 15 28.20 6.12 -22.18
C ASN A 15 28.21 6.19 -20.64
N GLN A 16 29.32 6.55 -20.01
CA GLN A 16 29.47 6.63 -18.56
C GLN A 16 28.92 5.37 -17.81
N LEU A 17 29.06 4.20 -18.42
CA LEU A 17 28.67 2.93 -17.82
C LEU A 17 29.89 2.22 -17.24
N ILE A 18 29.88 1.92 -15.95
CA ILE A 18 30.83 1.03 -15.31
C ILE A 18 30.13 -0.29 -15.03
N GLN A 19 30.68 -1.38 -15.52
CA GLN A 19 30.24 -2.74 -15.25
C GLN A 19 31.29 -3.45 -14.42
N VAL A 20 30.92 -3.88 -13.23
CA VAL A 20 31.78 -4.69 -12.35
C VAL A 20 31.23 -6.11 -12.31
N ARG A 21 32.05 -7.07 -12.66
CA ARG A 21 31.68 -8.49 -12.64
C ARG A 21 32.72 -9.29 -11.88
N SER A 22 32.29 -10.04 -10.88
CA SER A 22 33.13 -11.03 -10.19
C SER A 22 32.79 -12.43 -10.67
N GLU A 23 33.78 -13.12 -11.24
CA GLU A 23 33.64 -14.51 -11.67
C GLU A 23 34.35 -15.43 -10.68
N LYS A 24 33.62 -16.38 -10.08
CA LYS A 24 34.19 -17.42 -9.23
C LYS A 24 34.59 -18.59 -10.11
N LYS A 25 35.88 -18.83 -10.32
CA LYS A 25 36.39 -20.10 -10.88
C LYS A 25 36.27 -21.18 -9.81
N ASN A 26 35.64 -22.31 -10.15
CA ASN A 26 35.45 -23.49 -9.32
C ASN A 26 36.66 -23.82 -8.43
N TYR A 27 36.48 -23.65 -7.09
CA TYR A 27 37.34 -24.33 -6.12
C TYR A 27 36.52 -24.91 -4.99
N TYR A 28 36.64 -26.18 -4.79
CA TYR A 28 36.09 -26.94 -3.68
C TYR A 28 36.62 -26.42 -2.34
N LYS A 29 35.72 -26.13 -1.42
CA LYS A 29 35.97 -25.99 0.02
C LYS A 29 36.70 -24.72 0.51
N ARG A 30 36.06 -23.57 0.45
CA ARG A 30 36.16 -22.52 1.48
C ARG A 30 35.08 -21.49 1.21
N ASN A 31 34.32 -21.08 2.27
CA ASN A 31 33.53 -19.87 2.24
C ASN A 31 34.51 -18.69 2.10
N VAL A 32 34.60 -18.13 0.93
CA VAL A 32 35.37 -16.91 0.68
C VAL A 32 34.36 -15.77 0.62
N GLN A 33 34.40 -14.91 1.62
CA GLN A 33 33.69 -13.65 1.62
C GLN A 33 34.57 -12.63 0.90
N THR A 34 33.99 -11.90 -0.03
CA THR A 34 34.71 -10.91 -0.83
C THR A 34 33.93 -9.59 -0.69
N GLU A 35 34.63 -8.57 -0.27
CA GLU A 35 34.12 -7.20 -0.15
C GLU A 35 34.79 -6.33 -1.22
N PHE A 36 34.01 -5.47 -1.88
CA PHE A 36 34.48 -4.52 -2.87
C PHE A 36 34.02 -3.11 -2.46
N GLU A 37 34.96 -2.21 -2.31
CA GLU A 37 34.71 -0.78 -2.15
C GLU A 37 35.04 -0.07 -3.45
N LEU A 38 34.06 0.65 -4.04
CA LEU A 38 34.23 1.42 -5.25
C LEU A 38 33.99 2.90 -4.98
N LYS A 39 34.94 3.76 -5.30
CA LYS A 39 34.78 5.21 -5.28
C LYS A 39 34.54 5.70 -6.68
N LEU A 40 33.33 6.16 -6.94
CA LEU A 40 32.85 6.51 -8.27
C LEU A 40 32.51 7.99 -8.37
N PRO A 41 32.52 8.59 -9.57
CA PRO A 41 31.94 9.91 -9.77
C PRO A 41 30.43 9.88 -9.45
N MET A 42 29.90 10.96 -8.90
CA MET A 42 28.47 11.07 -8.57
C MET A 42 27.58 10.90 -9.82
N ASN A 43 27.94 11.48 -10.95
CA ASN A 43 27.16 11.42 -12.18
C ASN A 43 27.63 10.21 -13.03
N ILE A 44 26.95 9.09 -12.84
CA ILE A 44 27.31 7.83 -13.53
C ILE A 44 26.11 6.89 -13.62
N ASN A 45 26.04 6.13 -14.70
CA ASN A 45 25.15 5.00 -14.79
C ASN A 45 25.83 3.75 -14.21
N LEU A 46 25.13 3.01 -13.37
CA LEU A 46 25.71 1.91 -12.61
C LEU A 46 24.96 0.61 -12.87
N ASN A 47 25.70 -0.44 -13.21
CA ASN A 47 25.14 -1.78 -13.31
C ASN A 47 25.97 -2.75 -12.47
N LEU A 48 25.39 -3.20 -11.33
CA LEU A 48 26.03 -4.14 -10.42
C LEU A 48 25.25 -5.45 -10.39
N GLU A 49 25.97 -6.54 -10.61
CA GLU A 49 25.41 -7.90 -10.54
C GLU A 49 26.34 -8.78 -9.71
N ILE A 50 25.82 -9.33 -8.61
CA ILE A 50 26.56 -10.26 -7.75
C ILE A 50 25.71 -11.51 -7.49
N ALA A 51 26.37 -12.64 -7.27
CA ALA A 51 25.69 -13.92 -7.05
C ALA A 51 25.11 -14.05 -5.64
N GLY A 52 25.61 -13.29 -4.69
CA GLY A 52 25.15 -13.26 -3.30
C GLY A 52 26.05 -12.32 -2.50
N GLY A 53 25.50 -11.65 -1.54
CA GLY A 53 26.11 -10.58 -0.77
C GLY A 53 25.35 -9.28 -0.97
N ASP A 54 25.62 -8.35 -0.09
CA ASP A 54 24.89 -7.10 0.03
C ASP A 54 25.44 -6.06 -0.94
N ILE A 55 24.63 -5.11 -1.31
CA ILE A 55 24.98 -3.98 -2.18
C ILE A 55 24.58 -2.69 -1.50
N ASP A 56 25.58 -1.92 -1.06
CA ASP A 56 25.41 -0.60 -0.47
C ASP A 56 25.83 0.46 -1.49
N VAL A 57 24.94 1.39 -1.81
CA VAL A 57 25.20 2.45 -2.80
C VAL A 57 24.75 3.80 -2.28
N THR A 58 25.63 4.77 -2.31
CA THR A 58 25.32 6.13 -1.89
C THR A 58 25.78 7.17 -2.92
N ASP A 59 25.07 8.33 -2.96
CA ASP A 59 25.47 9.53 -3.69
C ASP A 59 25.62 9.36 -5.21
N ILE A 60 24.73 8.61 -5.85
CA ILE A 60 24.77 8.38 -7.31
C ILE A 60 23.63 9.10 -8.03
N ARG A 61 23.96 9.71 -9.17
CA ARG A 61 23.00 10.35 -10.08
C ARG A 61 23.14 9.72 -11.47
N GLY A 62 22.05 9.04 -11.92
CA GLY A 62 22.03 8.38 -13.22
C GLY A 62 21.08 7.19 -13.22
N GLU A 63 21.19 6.37 -14.27
CA GLU A 63 20.46 5.11 -14.35
C GLU A 63 21.26 4.01 -13.64
N SER A 64 20.64 3.36 -12.65
CA SER A 64 21.28 2.34 -11.83
C SER A 64 20.48 1.06 -11.82
N VAL A 65 21.16 -0.05 -12.04
CA VAL A 65 20.57 -1.38 -12.03
C VAL A 65 21.39 -2.30 -11.13
N PHE A 66 20.72 -2.88 -10.12
CA PHE A 66 21.35 -3.71 -9.11
C PHE A 66 20.68 -5.08 -9.06
N ARG A 67 21.50 -6.16 -9.04
CA ARG A 67 21.02 -7.54 -8.93
C ARG A 67 21.87 -8.34 -7.99
N THR A 68 21.22 -9.00 -7.04
CA THR A 68 21.84 -10.05 -6.22
C THR A 68 20.87 -11.23 -6.07
N SER A 69 21.34 -12.39 -5.65
CA SER A 69 20.45 -13.53 -5.40
C SER A 69 20.07 -13.69 -3.94
N GLY A 70 20.80 -13.16 -3.00
CA GLY A 70 20.54 -13.44 -1.60
C GLY A 70 20.94 -12.35 -0.62
N GLY A 71 21.55 -11.27 -1.09
CA GLY A 71 21.96 -10.17 -0.24
C GLY A 71 20.93 -9.04 -0.17
N ASP A 72 21.17 -8.14 0.74
CA ASP A 72 20.37 -6.96 1.00
C ASP A 72 20.83 -5.79 0.11
N PHE A 73 19.95 -4.83 -0.06
CA PHE A 73 20.27 -3.54 -0.67
C PHE A 73 20.11 -2.41 0.33
N ASP A 74 21.12 -1.54 0.44
CA ASP A 74 21.03 -0.24 1.10
C ASP A 74 21.34 0.85 0.05
N LEU A 75 20.29 1.58 -0.38
CA LEU A 75 20.36 2.56 -1.45
C LEU A 75 20.02 3.95 -0.89
N GLU A 76 21.01 4.82 -0.83
CA GLU A 76 20.88 6.10 -0.16
C GLU A 76 21.29 7.27 -1.04
N ASN A 77 20.54 8.39 -0.96
CA ASN A 77 20.85 9.65 -1.62
C ASN A 77 21.15 9.52 -3.12
N MET A 78 20.24 8.91 -3.85
CA MET A 78 20.38 8.68 -5.28
C MET A 78 19.36 9.48 -6.08
N MET A 79 19.70 9.80 -7.32
CA MET A 79 18.82 10.51 -8.25
C MET A 79 18.81 9.83 -9.61
N GLY A 80 17.61 9.59 -10.16
CA GLY A 80 17.42 9.08 -11.51
C GLY A 80 16.52 7.83 -11.56
N ARG A 81 16.87 6.89 -12.44
CA ARG A 81 16.17 5.61 -12.54
C ARG A 81 16.93 4.54 -11.78
N ILE A 82 16.28 3.93 -10.81
CA ILE A 82 16.87 2.89 -9.97
C ILE A 82 16.04 1.61 -10.11
N GLU A 83 16.71 0.53 -10.44
CA GLU A 83 16.13 -0.82 -10.46
C GLU A 83 16.97 -1.72 -9.56
N ALA A 84 16.37 -2.28 -8.49
CA ALA A 84 17.04 -3.22 -7.59
C ALA A 84 16.27 -4.54 -7.50
N HIS A 85 16.98 -5.65 -7.62
CA HIS A 85 16.38 -6.98 -7.66
C HIS A 85 17.19 -7.97 -6.83
N THR A 86 16.58 -8.53 -5.81
CA THR A 86 17.14 -9.64 -5.02
C THR A 86 16.13 -10.80 -4.95
N SER A 87 16.56 -11.99 -4.54
CA SER A 87 15.63 -13.09 -4.30
C SER A 87 15.38 -13.34 -2.83
N GLY A 88 16.30 -13.02 -1.96
CA GLY A 88 16.16 -13.35 -0.53
C GLY A 88 16.33 -12.21 0.44
N GLY A 89 17.06 -11.17 0.06
CA GLY A 89 17.40 -10.06 0.94
C GLY A 89 16.34 -8.99 1.06
N ASP A 90 16.52 -8.13 2.03
CA ASP A 90 15.74 -6.92 2.24
C ASP A 90 16.21 -5.79 1.32
N ILE A 91 15.36 -4.80 1.08
CA ILE A 91 15.68 -3.63 0.24
C ILE A 91 15.33 -2.37 1.00
N ASP A 92 16.35 -1.65 1.43
CA ASP A 92 16.25 -0.38 2.12
C ASP A 92 16.61 0.77 1.18
N VAL A 93 15.69 1.70 1.01
CA VAL A 93 15.82 2.82 0.09
C VAL A 93 15.55 4.13 0.82
N SER A 94 16.47 5.06 0.78
CA SER A 94 16.29 6.34 1.44
C SER A 94 16.83 7.54 0.66
N ARG A 95 16.11 8.67 0.74
CA ARG A 95 16.49 9.94 0.10
C ARG A 95 16.75 9.82 -1.40
N ILE A 96 15.80 9.20 -2.09
CA ILE A 96 15.88 9.01 -3.54
C ILE A 96 14.96 10.01 -4.25
N GLU A 97 15.43 10.51 -5.39
CA GLU A 97 14.61 11.32 -6.30
C GLU A 97 14.55 10.66 -7.68
N GLY A 98 13.34 10.26 -8.13
CA GLY A 98 13.15 9.74 -9.48
C GLY A 98 12.24 8.52 -9.60
N LEU A 99 12.60 7.60 -10.51
CA LEU A 99 11.85 6.37 -10.75
C LEU A 99 12.53 5.20 -10.03
N ILE A 100 11.82 4.64 -9.06
CA ILE A 100 12.32 3.54 -8.24
C ILE A 100 11.50 2.28 -8.53
N ARG A 101 12.18 1.21 -8.91
CA ARG A 101 11.61 -0.13 -9.04
C ARG A 101 12.42 -1.11 -8.23
N VAL A 102 11.81 -1.70 -7.23
CA VAL A 102 12.47 -2.64 -6.34
C VAL A 102 11.67 -3.94 -6.24
N HIS A 103 12.38 -5.04 -6.26
CA HIS A 103 11.77 -6.35 -6.15
C HIS A 103 12.63 -7.30 -5.33
N THR A 104 11.99 -7.97 -4.38
CA THR A 104 12.55 -9.14 -3.70
C THR A 104 11.55 -10.30 -3.74
N SER A 105 11.99 -11.52 -3.49
CA SER A 105 11.03 -12.63 -3.36
C SER A 105 10.75 -12.98 -1.90
N GLY A 106 11.72 -12.82 -1.01
CA GLY A 106 11.59 -13.22 0.40
C GLY A 106 11.66 -12.10 1.41
N GLY A 107 12.42 -11.05 1.11
CA GLY A 107 12.71 -9.96 2.04
C GLY A 107 11.64 -8.89 2.13
N ASN A 108 11.86 -7.96 3.03
CA ASN A 108 11.07 -6.75 3.20
C ASN A 108 11.55 -5.64 2.28
N ILE A 109 10.70 -4.65 2.05
CA ILE A 109 11.05 -3.44 1.31
C ILE A 109 10.68 -2.24 2.16
N GLU A 110 11.65 -1.38 2.44
CA GLU A 110 11.44 -0.10 3.11
C GLU A 110 11.87 1.05 2.20
N ILE A 111 11.00 2.04 1.99
CA ILE A 111 11.33 3.25 1.23
C ILE A 111 10.97 4.46 2.06
N VAL A 112 11.95 5.31 2.36
CA VAL A 112 11.76 6.46 3.24
C VAL A 112 12.30 7.76 2.63
N ASN A 113 11.64 8.89 2.97
CA ASN A 113 12.11 10.25 2.67
C ASN A 113 12.46 10.47 1.19
N SER A 114 11.62 10.03 0.28
CA SER A 114 11.92 9.99 -1.15
C SER A 114 10.84 10.65 -1.99
N ASP A 115 11.21 11.11 -3.18
CA ASP A 115 10.33 11.80 -4.13
C ASP A 115 10.38 11.13 -5.50
N GLY A 116 9.22 10.81 -6.08
CA GLY A 116 9.20 10.24 -7.43
C GLY A 116 8.07 9.26 -7.71
N LYS A 117 8.41 8.21 -8.44
CA LYS A 117 7.48 7.11 -8.72
C LYS A 117 8.04 5.81 -8.19
N PHE A 118 7.27 5.17 -7.31
CA PHE A 118 7.68 3.99 -6.57
C PHE A 118 6.90 2.77 -7.03
N ASN A 119 7.61 1.73 -7.41
CA ASN A 119 7.06 0.42 -7.69
C ASN A 119 7.84 -0.61 -6.87
N ALA A 120 7.20 -1.16 -5.84
CA ALA A 120 7.79 -2.10 -4.92
C ALA A 120 7.01 -3.42 -4.90
N SER A 121 7.72 -4.54 -5.02
CA SER A 121 7.08 -5.84 -4.99
C SER A 121 7.90 -6.88 -4.25
N THR A 122 7.23 -7.66 -3.41
CA THR A 122 7.79 -8.83 -2.74
C THR A 122 6.81 -10.00 -2.80
N SER A 123 7.27 -11.22 -2.54
CA SER A 123 6.34 -12.34 -2.41
C SER A 123 6.07 -12.69 -0.95
N GLY A 124 7.07 -12.59 -0.08
CA GLY A 124 6.95 -13.03 1.31
C GLY A 124 6.97 -11.91 2.35
N GLY A 125 7.72 -10.86 2.09
CA GLY A 125 7.99 -9.81 3.06
C GLY A 125 6.94 -8.70 3.13
N ASP A 126 7.16 -7.81 4.05
CA ASP A 126 6.37 -6.60 4.24
C ASP A 126 6.90 -5.45 3.35
N ILE A 127 6.03 -4.49 3.06
CA ILE A 127 6.40 -3.26 2.34
C ILE A 127 6.04 -2.07 3.22
N GLU A 128 7.02 -1.20 3.47
CA GLU A 128 6.83 0.01 4.26
C GLU A 128 7.25 1.25 3.48
N PHE A 129 6.36 2.25 3.44
CA PHE A 129 6.58 3.55 2.82
C PHE A 129 6.37 4.66 3.82
N LEU A 130 7.41 5.47 4.06
CA LEU A 130 7.39 6.54 5.05
C LEU A 130 7.86 7.87 4.43
N HIS A 131 7.08 8.92 4.58
CA HIS A 131 7.42 10.27 4.14
C HIS A 131 7.78 10.34 2.64
N LEU A 132 6.85 9.95 1.79
CA LEU A 132 7.05 9.95 0.34
C LEU A 132 6.19 11.00 -0.36
N THR A 133 6.75 11.56 -1.42
CA THR A 133 6.02 12.38 -2.38
C THR A 133 6.01 11.69 -3.74
N GLY A 134 4.80 11.46 -4.30
CA GLY A 134 4.63 10.89 -5.65
C GLY A 134 3.94 9.52 -5.69
N ASN A 135 3.77 8.99 -6.90
CA ASN A 135 2.90 7.85 -7.14
C ASN A 135 3.49 6.52 -6.64
N ILE A 136 2.65 5.72 -6.00
CA ILE A 136 3.04 4.45 -5.37
C ILE A 136 2.24 3.29 -5.96
N ASP A 137 2.93 2.21 -6.30
CA ASP A 137 2.39 0.89 -6.62
C ASP A 137 3.13 -0.16 -5.79
N ALA A 138 2.43 -0.74 -4.81
CA ALA A 138 2.97 -1.70 -3.85
C ALA A 138 2.27 -3.05 -3.95
N GLN A 139 3.03 -4.13 -4.05
CA GLN A 139 2.48 -5.46 -4.13
C GLN A 139 3.26 -6.47 -3.29
N THR A 140 2.55 -7.21 -2.44
CA THR A 140 3.08 -8.39 -1.74
C THR A 140 2.10 -9.57 -1.85
N SER A 141 2.56 -10.78 -1.59
CA SER A 141 1.64 -11.93 -1.50
C SER A 141 1.40 -12.36 -0.06
N GLY A 142 2.40 -12.35 0.79
CA GLY A 142 2.29 -12.84 2.16
C GLY A 142 2.30 -11.74 3.21
N GLY A 143 3.05 -10.68 2.98
CA GLY A 143 3.28 -9.62 3.96
C GLY A 143 2.22 -8.54 4.00
N SER A 144 2.41 -7.62 4.91
CA SER A 144 1.59 -6.42 5.08
C SER A 144 2.17 -5.23 4.31
N ILE A 145 1.32 -4.24 4.00
CA ILE A 145 1.73 -2.98 3.38
C ILE A 145 1.39 -1.85 4.34
N THR A 146 2.40 -1.07 4.72
CA THR A 146 2.25 0.09 5.59
C THR A 146 2.65 1.36 4.84
N LEU A 147 1.78 2.36 4.89
CA LEU A 147 1.96 3.67 4.28
C LEU A 147 1.78 4.75 5.34
N LYS A 148 2.74 5.65 5.47
CA LYS A 148 2.65 6.74 6.44
C LYS A 148 3.24 8.04 5.91
N ASN A 149 2.49 9.15 6.08
CA ASN A 149 2.87 10.48 5.62
C ASN A 149 3.17 10.51 4.11
N ILE A 150 2.16 10.24 3.29
CA ILE A 150 2.27 10.18 1.82
C ILE A 150 1.52 11.36 1.20
N GLU A 151 2.20 12.06 0.30
CA GLU A 151 1.60 13.07 -0.58
C GLU A 151 1.71 12.61 -2.04
N SER A 152 0.58 12.31 -2.67
CA SER A 152 0.54 11.66 -3.99
C SER A 152 -0.73 12.00 -4.76
N GLU A 153 -0.71 11.78 -6.06
CA GLU A 153 -1.92 11.73 -6.88
C GLU A 153 -2.62 10.37 -6.74
N SER A 154 -1.84 9.29 -6.71
CA SER A 154 -2.37 7.92 -6.68
C SER A 154 -1.48 6.95 -5.90
N VAL A 155 -2.12 6.19 -5.01
CA VAL A 155 -1.52 5.10 -4.25
C VAL A 155 -2.29 3.83 -4.53
N GLU A 156 -1.60 2.79 -4.98
CA GLU A 156 -2.17 1.47 -5.22
C GLU A 156 -1.43 0.40 -4.40
N CYS A 157 -2.19 -0.35 -3.59
CA CYS A 157 -1.65 -1.38 -2.69
C CYS A 157 -2.38 -2.71 -2.88
N ARG A 158 -1.62 -3.80 -3.02
CA ARG A 158 -2.17 -5.15 -3.10
C ARG A 158 -1.40 -6.12 -2.22
N SER A 159 -2.12 -6.79 -1.34
CA SER A 159 -1.63 -7.98 -0.64
C SER A 159 -2.53 -9.17 -0.93
N SER A 160 -2.09 -10.38 -0.64
CA SER A 160 -3.00 -11.52 -0.61
C SER A 160 -3.28 -11.98 0.83
N GLY A 161 -2.27 -12.04 1.69
CA GLY A 161 -2.42 -12.54 3.06
C GLY A 161 -2.34 -11.47 4.14
N GLY A 162 -1.53 -10.43 3.94
CA GLY A 162 -1.26 -9.41 4.97
C GLY A 162 -2.23 -8.24 4.98
N ASP A 163 -2.09 -7.45 6.02
CA ASP A 163 -2.89 -6.25 6.25
C ASP A 163 -2.42 -5.07 5.39
N ILE A 164 -3.32 -4.10 5.20
CA ILE A 164 -2.98 -2.80 4.61
C ILE A 164 -3.26 -1.71 5.65
N ARG A 165 -2.22 -0.97 6.02
CA ARG A 165 -2.32 0.17 6.93
C ARG A 165 -1.90 1.45 6.22
N ALA A 166 -2.76 2.47 6.27
CA ALA A 166 -2.48 3.78 5.68
C ALA A 166 -2.82 4.89 6.67
N GLU A 167 -1.82 5.71 7.00
CA GLU A 167 -1.91 6.80 7.97
C GLU A 167 -1.37 8.10 7.37
N ASP A 168 -2.10 9.20 7.53
CA ASP A 168 -1.72 10.53 7.05
C ASP A 168 -1.45 10.58 5.53
N ILE A 169 -2.44 10.17 4.73
CA ILE A 169 -2.33 10.11 3.27
C ILE A 169 -3.12 11.25 2.61
N SER A 170 -2.47 11.97 1.73
CA SER A 170 -3.09 12.95 0.83
C SER A 170 -3.01 12.44 -0.61
N ALA A 171 -3.95 11.56 -1.00
CA ALA A 171 -3.96 10.89 -2.31
C ALA A 171 -5.29 10.16 -2.57
N ASN A 172 -5.49 9.77 -3.84
CA ASN A 172 -6.46 8.73 -4.15
C ASN A 172 -5.83 7.36 -3.81
N LEU A 173 -6.47 6.62 -2.90
CA LEU A 173 -5.97 5.35 -2.38
C LEU A 173 -6.83 4.18 -2.89
N THR A 174 -6.18 3.22 -3.52
CA THR A 174 -6.78 1.91 -3.84
C THR A 174 -6.02 0.82 -3.10
N GLY A 175 -6.72 0.09 -2.22
CA GLY A 175 -6.16 -0.99 -1.40
C GLY A 175 -6.93 -2.30 -1.57
N ARG A 176 -6.23 -3.41 -1.79
CA ARG A 176 -6.86 -4.74 -1.86
C ARG A 176 -6.03 -5.78 -1.13
N THR A 177 -6.70 -6.56 -0.29
CA THR A 177 -6.14 -7.78 0.29
C THR A 177 -7.17 -8.91 0.19
N SER A 178 -6.76 -10.17 0.40
CA SER A 178 -7.74 -11.26 0.45
C SER A 178 -8.12 -11.61 1.89
N ASP A 179 -7.13 -11.82 2.75
CA ASP A 179 -7.36 -12.29 4.11
C ASP A 179 -7.13 -11.21 5.18
N GLY A 180 -6.31 -10.22 4.88
CA GLY A 180 -5.90 -9.18 5.82
C GLY A 180 -6.96 -8.15 6.13
N GLN A 181 -6.74 -7.45 7.22
CA GLN A 181 -7.48 -6.26 7.65
C GLN A 181 -7.01 -5.02 6.89
N ILE A 182 -7.89 -4.04 6.73
CA ILE A 182 -7.54 -2.74 6.17
C ILE A 182 -7.81 -1.66 7.20
N ASP A 183 -6.74 -0.98 7.64
CA ASP A 183 -6.78 0.11 8.60
C ASP A 183 -6.39 1.42 7.94
N LEU A 184 -7.29 2.40 7.96
CA LEU A 184 -7.12 3.71 7.34
C LEU A 184 -7.32 4.81 8.37
N GLU A 185 -6.36 5.73 8.46
CA GLU A 185 -6.43 6.86 9.37
C GLU A 185 -5.97 8.16 8.69
N SER A 186 -6.75 9.22 8.81
CA SER A 186 -6.40 10.58 8.31
C SER A 186 -6.12 10.62 6.80
N ILE A 187 -7.08 10.15 5.99
CA ILE A 187 -6.93 10.14 4.53
C ILE A 187 -7.68 11.32 3.89
N LYS A 188 -7.03 12.02 2.98
CA LYS A 188 -7.62 13.07 2.15
C LYS A 188 -7.59 12.64 0.69
N GLY A 189 -8.76 12.31 0.11
CA GLY A 189 -8.90 11.87 -1.28
C GLY A 189 -9.99 10.81 -1.45
N HIS A 190 -9.99 10.18 -2.63
CA HIS A 190 -10.90 9.08 -2.91
C HIS A 190 -10.30 7.77 -2.43
N VAL A 191 -11.02 7.07 -1.56
CA VAL A 191 -10.60 5.77 -1.01
C VAL A 191 -11.46 4.67 -1.62
N ASN A 192 -10.81 3.64 -2.16
CA ASN A 192 -11.44 2.42 -2.67
C ASN A 192 -10.70 1.21 -2.15
N VAL A 193 -11.27 0.52 -1.16
CA VAL A 193 -10.61 -0.60 -0.50
C VAL A 193 -11.49 -1.84 -0.45
N ALA A 194 -10.85 -3.00 -0.57
CA ALA A 194 -11.55 -4.27 -0.52
C ALA A 194 -10.71 -5.37 0.13
N THR A 195 -11.37 -6.18 0.94
CA THR A 195 -10.84 -7.45 1.45
C THR A 195 -11.87 -8.56 1.26
N SER A 196 -11.48 -9.82 1.42
CA SER A 196 -12.48 -10.89 1.42
C SER A 196 -12.76 -11.40 2.83
N GLY A 197 -11.75 -11.52 3.68
CA GLY A 197 -11.87 -12.10 5.02
C GLY A 197 -11.79 -11.09 6.16
N GLY A 198 -11.02 -10.03 6.01
CA GLY A 198 -10.70 -9.09 7.08
C GLY A 198 -11.75 -8.00 7.30
N ASP A 199 -11.59 -7.29 8.39
CA ASP A 199 -12.35 -6.08 8.71
C ASP A 199 -11.77 -4.87 7.98
N ILE A 200 -12.59 -3.83 7.81
CA ILE A 200 -12.16 -2.53 7.27
C ILE A 200 -12.47 -1.46 8.31
N ASN A 201 -11.42 -0.81 8.82
CA ASN A 201 -11.52 0.30 9.75
C ASN A 201 -11.07 1.58 9.06
N ALA A 202 -11.92 2.59 9.01
CA ALA A 202 -11.64 3.86 8.37
C ALA A 202 -11.92 5.01 9.32
N GLN A 203 -10.87 5.76 9.67
CA GLN A 203 -10.97 6.88 10.59
C GLN A 203 -10.54 8.18 9.91
N GLN A 204 -11.32 9.26 10.12
CA GLN A 204 -10.98 10.61 9.64
C GLN A 204 -10.73 10.68 8.12
N ILE A 205 -11.69 10.19 7.34
CA ILE A 205 -11.60 10.23 5.87
C ILE A 205 -12.28 11.51 5.36
N THR A 206 -11.55 12.30 4.57
CA THR A 206 -12.09 13.46 3.85
C THR A 206 -12.07 13.19 2.35
N GLY A 207 -13.24 12.93 1.78
CA GLY A 207 -13.44 12.51 0.39
C GLY A 207 -14.42 11.35 0.30
N SER A 208 -14.46 10.63 -0.82
CA SER A 208 -15.34 9.46 -0.94
C SER A 208 -14.68 8.21 -0.35
N LEU A 209 -15.48 7.39 0.31
CA LEU A 209 -15.07 6.11 0.88
C LEU A 209 -15.88 4.98 0.24
N THR A 210 -15.22 4.09 -0.48
CA THR A 210 -15.79 2.84 -1.00
C THR A 210 -15.11 1.66 -0.32
N CYS A 211 -15.89 0.87 0.43
CA CYS A 211 -15.41 -0.28 1.20
C CYS A 211 -16.17 -1.54 0.82
N HIS A 212 -15.45 -2.63 0.57
CA HIS A 212 -16.07 -3.92 0.35
C HIS A 212 -15.33 -5.01 1.12
N THR A 213 -16.09 -5.82 1.88
CA THR A 213 -15.58 -7.07 2.44
C THR A 213 -16.60 -8.20 2.21
N SER A 214 -16.18 -9.45 2.33
CA SER A 214 -17.15 -10.58 2.27
C SER A 214 -17.43 -11.14 3.65
N GLY A 215 -16.45 -11.20 4.53
CA GLY A 215 -16.58 -11.85 5.84
C GLY A 215 -16.43 -10.94 7.05
N GLY A 216 -15.86 -9.77 6.88
CA GLY A 216 -15.53 -8.84 7.97
C GLY A 216 -16.57 -7.76 8.21
N ASN A 217 -16.34 -6.99 9.25
CA ASN A 217 -17.08 -5.79 9.58
C ASN A 217 -16.48 -4.56 8.87
N ILE A 218 -17.29 -3.53 8.72
CA ILE A 218 -16.86 -2.22 8.23
C ILE A 218 -17.16 -1.19 9.29
N GLU A 219 -16.12 -0.54 9.81
CA GLU A 219 -16.23 0.56 10.76
C GLU A 219 -15.67 1.85 10.15
N GLY A 220 -16.48 2.89 10.08
CA GLY A 220 -16.09 4.23 9.61
C GLY A 220 -16.39 5.29 10.65
N ASN A 221 -15.37 6.03 11.07
CA ASN A 221 -15.52 7.09 12.07
C ASN A 221 -14.95 8.41 11.56
N GLY A 222 -15.73 9.49 11.69
CA GLY A 222 -15.31 10.82 11.25
C GLY A 222 -15.24 10.96 9.73
N ILE A 223 -16.14 10.31 9.00
CA ILE A 223 -16.15 10.34 7.53
C ILE A 223 -16.81 11.62 7.02
N ILE A 224 -16.13 12.35 6.17
CA ILE A 224 -16.58 13.58 5.52
C ILE A 224 -16.68 13.34 4.01
N GLY A 225 -17.88 13.02 3.52
CA GLY A 225 -18.13 12.77 2.10
C GLY A 225 -19.04 11.56 1.84
N PRO A 226 -19.19 11.16 0.56
CA PRO A 226 -19.97 10.00 0.18
C PRO A 226 -19.38 8.69 0.68
N VAL A 227 -20.24 7.73 1.10
CA VAL A 227 -19.86 6.39 1.54
C VAL A 227 -20.61 5.32 0.76
N ASP A 228 -19.88 4.36 0.22
CA ASP A 228 -20.41 3.12 -0.35
C ASP A 228 -19.74 1.94 0.36
N ALA A 229 -20.47 1.29 1.26
CA ALA A 229 -19.93 0.21 2.07
C ALA A 229 -20.79 -1.04 1.96
N SER A 230 -20.16 -2.18 1.68
CA SER A 230 -20.87 -3.45 1.55
C SER A 230 -20.10 -4.61 2.14
N THR A 231 -20.84 -5.50 2.83
CA THR A 231 -20.34 -6.78 3.32
C THR A 231 -21.35 -7.90 3.05
N THR A 232 -20.89 -9.15 3.03
CA THR A 232 -21.81 -10.27 2.93
C THR A 232 -22.17 -10.83 4.31
N ALA A 233 -21.20 -10.89 5.23
CA ALA A 233 -21.41 -11.41 6.57
C ALA A 233 -20.60 -10.59 7.58
N GLY A 234 -21.20 -9.55 8.08
CA GLY A 234 -20.60 -8.61 9.04
C GLY A 234 -21.48 -7.41 9.25
N ASP A 235 -21.14 -6.63 10.24
CA ASP A 235 -21.82 -5.40 10.59
C ASP A 235 -21.18 -4.20 9.88
N ILE A 236 -21.99 -3.17 9.64
CA ILE A 236 -21.52 -1.89 9.11
C ILE A 236 -21.86 -0.80 10.12
N GLU A 237 -20.83 -0.16 10.68
CA GLU A 237 -21.00 1.00 11.56
C GLU A 237 -20.32 2.21 10.95
N ILE A 238 -21.11 3.26 10.62
CA ILE A 238 -20.57 4.49 10.03
C ILE A 238 -20.98 5.69 10.87
N GLU A 239 -20.01 6.44 11.35
CA GLU A 239 -20.18 7.74 11.97
C GLU A 239 -19.66 8.85 11.06
N LEU A 240 -20.57 9.72 10.64
CA LEU A 240 -20.27 10.81 9.74
C LEU A 240 -19.86 12.06 10.49
N SER A 241 -18.98 12.83 9.87
CA SER A 241 -18.70 14.21 10.25
C SER A 241 -19.22 15.17 9.18
N TYR A 242 -19.65 16.35 9.59
CA TYR A 242 -20.21 17.33 8.68
C TYR A 242 -19.25 18.48 8.42
N ASP A 243 -18.98 18.73 7.14
CA ASP A 243 -18.26 19.90 6.67
C ASP A 243 -19.12 20.65 5.65
N THR A 244 -19.40 21.92 5.91
CA THR A 244 -20.22 22.78 5.06
C THR A 244 -19.63 23.03 3.66
N SER A 245 -18.37 22.76 3.45
CA SER A 245 -17.72 22.85 2.14
C SER A 245 -18.07 21.69 1.21
N ILE A 246 -18.48 20.55 1.76
CA ILE A 246 -18.92 19.37 1.01
C ILE A 246 -20.40 19.49 0.70
N LYS A 247 -20.74 19.45 -0.59
CA LYS A 247 -22.11 19.68 -1.05
C LYS A 247 -22.94 18.41 -1.17
N GLU A 248 -22.29 17.26 -1.32
CA GLU A 248 -22.95 15.99 -1.56
C GLU A 248 -22.53 14.97 -0.51
N TYR A 249 -23.51 14.48 0.25
CA TYR A 249 -23.40 13.34 1.12
C TYR A 249 -24.41 12.31 0.63
N SER A 250 -23.90 11.17 0.16
CA SER A 250 -24.72 10.03 -0.22
C SER A 250 -24.18 8.77 0.44
N PHE A 251 -25.08 7.91 0.90
CA PHE A 251 -24.70 6.70 1.63
C PHE A 251 -25.40 5.52 1.01
N ASN A 252 -24.62 4.54 0.64
CA ASN A 252 -25.09 3.23 0.22
C ASN A 252 -24.45 2.19 1.14
N LEU A 253 -25.24 1.61 2.05
CA LEU A 253 -24.74 0.63 3.01
C LEU A 253 -25.52 -0.66 2.82
N GLU A 254 -24.82 -1.76 2.58
CA GLU A 254 -25.44 -3.05 2.29
C GLU A 254 -24.76 -4.18 3.07
N THR A 255 -25.54 -4.96 3.83
CA THR A 255 -25.13 -6.26 4.37
C THR A 255 -26.16 -7.33 4.04
N GLN A 256 -25.71 -8.57 3.81
CA GLN A 256 -26.63 -9.70 3.65
C GLN A 256 -26.92 -10.38 5.00
N THR A 257 -25.94 -10.36 5.92
CA THR A 257 -26.08 -10.94 7.26
C THR A 257 -25.29 -10.09 8.24
N GLY A 258 -25.98 -9.31 9.05
CA GLY A 258 -25.43 -8.39 10.02
C GLY A 258 -26.29 -7.14 10.19
N ASP A 259 -25.86 -6.25 11.05
CA ASP A 259 -26.54 -5.03 11.38
C ASP A 259 -25.90 -3.85 10.67
N ILE A 260 -26.72 -2.83 10.34
CA ILE A 260 -26.23 -1.55 9.82
C ILE A 260 -26.57 -0.46 10.84
N PHE A 261 -25.54 0.22 11.29
CA PHE A 261 -25.67 1.37 12.15
C PHE A 261 -25.04 2.61 11.51
N ILE A 262 -25.82 3.68 11.36
CA ILE A 262 -25.33 4.95 10.83
C ILE A 262 -25.62 6.08 11.81
N ARG A 263 -24.61 6.86 12.13
CA ARG A 263 -24.70 8.07 12.95
C ARG A 263 -24.50 9.31 12.09
N VAL A 264 -25.58 10.08 11.94
CA VAL A 264 -25.60 11.29 11.11
C VAL A 264 -25.56 12.53 12.01
N PRO A 265 -24.64 13.47 11.79
CA PRO A 265 -24.57 14.68 12.58
C PRO A 265 -25.79 15.56 12.41
N THR A 266 -26.18 16.26 13.48
CA THR A 266 -27.30 17.23 13.46
C THR A 266 -26.99 18.34 12.46
N GLY A 267 -27.99 18.66 11.62
CA GLY A 267 -27.90 19.72 10.61
C GLY A 267 -27.49 19.29 9.22
N LEU A 268 -27.12 18.01 9.02
CA LEU A 268 -26.97 17.46 7.71
C LEU A 268 -28.33 17.09 7.13
N PRO A 269 -28.79 17.71 6.01
CA PRO A 269 -30.01 17.32 5.36
C PRO A 269 -29.85 15.96 4.71
N VAL A 270 -30.60 14.95 5.12
CA VAL A 270 -30.55 13.60 4.59
C VAL A 270 -31.93 13.13 4.17
N ASN A 271 -31.99 12.40 3.05
CA ASN A 271 -33.13 11.56 2.70
C ASN A 271 -32.71 10.11 2.98
N VAL A 272 -33.54 9.38 3.71
CA VAL A 272 -33.29 8.00 4.07
C VAL A 272 -34.24 7.08 3.31
N ASP A 273 -33.71 6.11 2.60
CA ASP A 273 -34.43 4.98 2.05
C ASP A 273 -33.79 3.69 2.61
N ALA A 274 -34.45 3.10 3.60
CA ALA A 274 -34.00 1.91 4.26
C ALA A 274 -34.85 0.70 3.86
N VAL A 275 -34.21 -0.37 3.37
CA VAL A 275 -34.89 -1.58 2.94
C VAL A 275 -34.26 -2.79 3.61
N ILE A 276 -35.06 -3.49 4.40
CA ILE A 276 -34.65 -4.73 5.06
C ILE A 276 -35.37 -5.92 4.40
N PHE A 277 -34.59 -6.89 3.93
CA PHE A 277 -35.11 -8.16 3.41
C PHE A 277 -34.83 -9.27 4.45
N GLY A 278 -35.88 -10.01 4.86
CA GLY A 278 -35.72 -11.10 5.84
C GLY A 278 -36.67 -12.25 5.59
N THR A 279 -36.22 -13.45 5.92
CA THR A 279 -37.02 -14.68 5.89
C THR A 279 -37.33 -15.13 7.33
N GLY A 280 -38.05 -14.35 8.11
CA GLY A 280 -38.32 -14.69 9.53
C GLY A 280 -39.07 -13.61 10.28
N THR A 281 -38.85 -13.51 11.58
CA THR A 281 -39.35 -12.41 12.41
C THR A 281 -38.73 -11.09 11.93
N VAL A 282 -39.59 -10.09 11.79
CA VAL A 282 -39.23 -8.73 11.35
C VAL A 282 -38.00 -8.24 12.11
N GLN A 283 -36.96 -7.91 11.39
CA GLN A 283 -35.82 -7.19 11.93
C GLN A 283 -36.28 -5.75 12.22
N ASP A 284 -35.84 -5.21 13.34
CA ASP A 284 -36.28 -3.89 13.78
C ASP A 284 -35.54 -2.79 13.02
N LEU A 285 -36.28 -1.91 12.39
CA LEU A 285 -35.77 -0.63 11.89
C LEU A 285 -36.00 0.42 12.99
N ASN A 286 -34.95 0.84 13.67
CA ASN A 286 -34.96 1.88 14.68
C ASN A 286 -34.35 3.16 14.12
N SER A 287 -34.99 4.29 14.39
CA SER A 287 -34.52 5.59 13.93
C SER A 287 -34.88 6.68 14.90
N ASP A 288 -33.94 7.58 15.19
CA ASP A 288 -34.18 8.81 15.98
C ASP A 288 -34.82 9.93 15.14
N ILE A 289 -34.82 9.77 13.81
CA ILE A 289 -35.54 10.69 12.91
C ILE A 289 -36.86 10.09 12.47
N PRO A 290 -37.90 10.91 12.23
CA PRO A 290 -39.20 10.42 11.78
C PRO A 290 -39.09 9.71 10.43
N LEU A 291 -39.34 8.42 10.37
CA LEU A 291 -39.44 7.64 9.15
C LEU A 291 -40.89 7.18 8.92
N SER A 292 -41.32 7.18 7.67
CA SER A 292 -42.53 6.48 7.26
C SER A 292 -42.21 5.02 7.01
N ILE A 293 -42.58 4.15 7.96
CA ILE A 293 -42.28 2.72 7.90
C ILE A 293 -43.43 1.94 7.29
N SER A 294 -43.16 1.13 6.26
CA SER A 294 -44.09 0.15 5.72
C SER A 294 -43.46 -1.25 5.78
N SER A 295 -44.24 -2.26 6.16
CA SER A 295 -43.75 -3.62 6.25
C SER A 295 -44.66 -4.61 5.51
N THR A 296 -44.05 -5.57 4.87
CA THR A 296 -44.70 -6.76 4.32
C THR A 296 -44.07 -7.99 4.99
N LYS A 297 -44.59 -9.20 4.72
CA LYS A 297 -44.14 -10.45 5.38
C LYS A 297 -42.60 -10.65 5.33
N ASN A 298 -41.94 -10.15 4.31
CA ASN A 298 -40.50 -10.37 4.08
C ASN A 298 -39.73 -9.06 3.79
N ARG A 299 -40.31 -7.90 4.04
CA ARG A 299 -39.67 -6.60 3.73
C ARG A 299 -40.18 -5.51 4.64
N VAL A 300 -39.26 -4.74 5.20
CA VAL A 300 -39.53 -3.49 5.92
C VAL A 300 -38.92 -2.33 5.12
N ILE A 301 -39.66 -1.26 4.96
CA ILE A 301 -39.21 -0.04 4.26
C ILE A 301 -39.43 1.12 5.17
N GLY A 302 -38.42 1.94 5.39
CA GLY A 302 -38.48 3.24 6.06
C GLY A 302 -38.07 4.32 5.08
N VAL A 303 -38.89 5.38 4.96
CA VAL A 303 -38.60 6.56 4.15
C VAL A 303 -38.80 7.81 5.01
N GLY A 304 -37.80 8.69 5.05
CA GLY A 304 -37.82 9.90 5.84
C GLY A 304 -37.01 11.02 5.23
#